data_01bd4711cd68df504f27bd69fa8c4a98
#
_entry.id   01bd4711cd68df504f27bd69fa8c4a98
#
_cell.length_a   1.000
_cell.length_b   1.000
_cell.length_c   1.000
_cell.angle_alpha   90.00
_cell.angle_beta   90.00
_cell.angle_gamma   90.00
#
_symmetry.space_group_name_H-M   'P 1'
#
loop_
_entity.id
_entity.type
_entity.pdbx_description
1 polymer ?
#
loop_
_entity_poly.entity_id
_entity_poly.type
_entity_poly.pdbx_seq_one_letter_code
_entity_poly.pdbx_strand_id
1 'polypeptide(L)'
;MSLLSVADNKQQVIKNYFANYYMYNSDMTFDFSANGKVTVHSDHTEDWRVTVVDTGLNTMTGGRLKRVKDYISGEPLLMTYGDGVSDVDINECIRFHEEAGTMVTLTGVLPEAVSE
;
A
#
# COMPACT_ATOMS: atom_id res chain seq x y z
N MET A 1 -0.62 -10.22 4.01
CA MET A 1 -0.17 -8.83 4.25
C MET A 1 -1.32 -7.86 4.01
N SER A 2 -1.47 -6.88 4.85
CA SER A 2 -2.49 -5.83 4.69
C SER A 2 -1.82 -4.52 4.35
N LEU A 3 -2.32 -3.86 3.30
CA LEU A 3 -1.88 -2.55 2.84
C LEU A 3 -3.03 -1.55 2.99
N LEU A 4 -2.77 -0.44 3.63
CA LEU A 4 -3.70 0.67 3.74
C LEU A 4 -3.19 1.86 2.93
N SER A 5 -3.86 2.18 1.84
CA SER A 5 -3.54 3.32 0.99
C SER A 5 -4.38 4.54 1.37
N VAL A 6 -3.72 5.61 1.74
CA VAL A 6 -4.33 6.91 2.04
C VAL A 6 -4.19 7.80 0.83
N ALA A 7 -5.28 8.05 0.16
CA ALA A 7 -5.29 8.70 -1.14
C ALA A 7 -6.06 10.02 -1.14
N ASP A 8 -5.71 10.87 -2.08
CA ASP A 8 -6.35 12.16 -2.33
C ASP A 8 -7.08 12.18 -3.70
N ASN A 9 -6.86 13.23 -4.48
CA ASN A 9 -7.51 13.42 -5.78
C ASN A 9 -7.23 12.32 -6.81
N LYS A 10 -6.18 11.50 -6.63
CA LYS A 10 -5.84 10.38 -7.53
C LYS A 10 -6.31 9.02 -7.03
N GLN A 11 -7.14 8.99 -6.01
CA GLN A 11 -7.68 7.75 -5.45
C GLN A 11 -8.38 6.87 -6.49
N GLN A 12 -9.00 7.46 -7.51
CA GLN A 12 -9.68 6.72 -8.57
C GLN A 12 -8.71 5.86 -9.39
N VAL A 13 -7.51 6.36 -9.65
CA VAL A 13 -6.47 5.59 -10.37
C VAL A 13 -6.06 4.37 -9.55
N ILE A 14 -5.84 4.55 -8.27
CA ILE A 14 -5.47 3.47 -7.35
C ILE A 14 -6.60 2.46 -7.21
N LYS A 15 -7.83 2.93 -7.01
CA LYS A 15 -9.01 2.08 -6.90
C LYS A 15 -9.25 1.28 -8.17
N ASN A 16 -9.14 1.90 -9.36
CA ASN A 16 -9.29 1.21 -10.64
C ASN A 16 -8.21 0.14 -10.83
N TYR A 17 -6.97 0.41 -10.46
CA TYR A 17 -5.91 -0.57 -10.53
C TYR A 17 -6.24 -1.82 -9.70
N PHE A 18 -6.62 -1.65 -8.44
CA PHE A 18 -6.93 -2.79 -7.57
C PHE A 18 -8.26 -3.46 -7.91
N ALA A 19 -9.26 -2.72 -8.38
CA ALA A 19 -10.52 -3.29 -8.84
C ALA A 19 -10.35 -4.25 -10.02
N ASN A 20 -9.33 -4.02 -10.86
CA ASN A 20 -9.01 -4.85 -12.02
C ASN A 20 -7.78 -5.74 -11.82
N TYR A 21 -7.17 -5.69 -10.66
CA TYR A 21 -5.89 -6.36 -10.37
C TYR A 21 -5.94 -7.87 -10.63
N TYR A 22 -6.98 -8.53 -10.17
CA TYR A 22 -7.19 -9.97 -10.39
C TYR A 22 -7.25 -10.30 -11.88
N MET A 23 -8.05 -9.55 -12.62
CA MET A 23 -8.23 -9.75 -14.06
C MET A 23 -6.92 -9.51 -14.83
N TYR A 24 -6.17 -8.46 -14.51
CA TYR A 24 -4.93 -8.12 -15.19
C TYR A 24 -3.78 -9.08 -14.89
N ASN A 25 -3.84 -9.79 -13.76
CA ASN A 25 -2.82 -10.75 -13.34
C ASN A 25 -3.27 -12.21 -13.52
N SER A 26 -4.32 -12.45 -14.30
CA SER A 26 -4.85 -13.78 -14.58
C SER A 26 -4.95 -14.04 -16.08
N ASP A 27 -4.71 -15.27 -16.50
CA ASP A 27 -5.00 -15.71 -17.86
C ASP A 27 -6.47 -16.07 -17.94
N MET A 28 -7.21 -15.42 -18.81
CA MET A 28 -8.67 -15.54 -18.86
C MET A 28 -9.15 -15.78 -20.28
N THR A 29 -10.25 -16.52 -20.39
CA THR A 29 -11.02 -16.65 -21.61
C THR A 29 -12.40 -16.04 -21.40
N PHE A 30 -12.80 -15.14 -22.30
CA PHE A 30 -14.15 -14.60 -22.40
C PHE A 30 -14.84 -15.24 -23.59
N ASP A 31 -15.81 -16.10 -23.36
CA ASP A 31 -16.49 -16.84 -24.41
C ASP A 31 -17.85 -16.21 -24.72
N PHE A 32 -17.87 -15.39 -25.76
CA PHE A 32 -19.10 -14.70 -26.20
C PHE A 32 -20.06 -15.64 -26.96
N SER A 33 -19.61 -16.80 -27.41
CA SER A 33 -20.48 -17.84 -27.95
C SER A 33 -21.25 -18.60 -26.87
N ALA A 34 -20.78 -18.54 -25.64
CA ALA A 34 -21.39 -19.12 -24.44
C ALA A 34 -21.90 -18.06 -23.45
N ASN A 35 -22.60 -17.05 -23.96
CA ASN A 35 -23.22 -15.96 -23.18
C ASN A 35 -22.23 -15.16 -22.31
N GLY A 36 -20.99 -14.97 -22.76
CA GLY A 36 -19.97 -14.23 -22.03
C GLY A 36 -19.40 -14.98 -20.84
N LYS A 37 -19.41 -16.31 -20.86
CA LYS A 37 -18.77 -17.12 -19.82
C LYS A 37 -17.29 -16.75 -19.67
N VAL A 38 -16.88 -16.52 -18.43
CA VAL A 38 -15.49 -16.22 -18.08
C VAL A 38 -14.84 -17.44 -17.47
N THR A 39 -13.67 -17.82 -17.98
CA THR A 39 -12.84 -18.89 -17.43
C THR A 39 -11.48 -18.34 -17.05
N VAL A 40 -11.04 -18.57 -15.82
CA VAL A 40 -9.71 -18.21 -15.34
C VAL A 40 -8.82 -19.45 -15.45
N HIS A 41 -7.71 -19.34 -16.16
CA HIS A 41 -6.77 -20.45 -16.39
C HIS A 41 -5.62 -20.45 -15.38
N SER A 42 -5.09 -19.26 -15.07
CA SER A 42 -4.03 -19.08 -14.10
C SER A 42 -4.18 -17.73 -13.39
N ASP A 43 -3.72 -17.69 -12.17
CA ASP A 43 -3.79 -16.52 -11.29
C ASP A 43 -2.40 -16.24 -10.74
N HIS A 44 -1.89 -15.05 -11.02
CA HIS A 44 -0.58 -14.56 -10.54
C HIS A 44 -0.74 -13.43 -9.53
N THR A 45 -1.91 -13.30 -8.90
CA THR A 45 -2.15 -12.28 -7.89
C THR A 45 -1.39 -12.59 -6.60
N GLU A 46 -0.93 -11.52 -5.96
CA GLU A 46 -0.34 -11.60 -4.63
C GLU A 46 -1.44 -11.72 -3.57
N ASP A 47 -1.12 -12.38 -2.46
CA ASP A 47 -2.04 -12.53 -1.33
C ASP A 47 -2.06 -11.26 -0.46
N TRP A 48 -2.60 -10.19 -1.03
CA TRP A 48 -2.70 -8.89 -0.35
C TRP A 48 -4.16 -8.56 0.01
N ARG A 49 -4.31 -7.94 1.14
CA ARG A 49 -5.53 -7.23 1.51
C ARG A 49 -5.29 -5.74 1.41
N VAL A 50 -5.91 -5.08 0.45
CA VAL A 50 -5.70 -3.67 0.15
C VAL A 50 -6.95 -2.87 0.50
N THR A 51 -6.77 -1.84 1.32
CA THR A 51 -7.82 -0.89 1.66
C THR A 51 -7.39 0.50 1.16
N VAL A 52 -8.22 1.12 0.33
CA VAL A 52 -7.97 2.46 -0.21
C VAL A 52 -8.99 3.42 0.38
N VAL A 53 -8.51 4.41 1.13
CA VAL A 53 -9.36 5.36 1.87
C VAL A 53 -9.15 6.76 1.33
N ASP A 54 -10.27 7.44 1.03
CA ASP A 54 -10.27 8.88 0.73
C ASP A 54 -10.11 9.67 2.03
N THR A 55 -9.02 10.41 2.13
CA THR A 55 -8.72 11.25 3.29
C THR A 55 -8.85 12.74 3.02
N GLY A 56 -9.33 13.10 1.84
CA GLY A 56 -9.56 14.48 1.43
C GLY A 56 -8.34 15.15 0.81
N LEU A 57 -8.62 16.09 -0.09
CA LEU A 57 -7.59 16.76 -0.91
C LEU A 57 -6.60 17.60 -0.08
N ASN A 58 -7.12 18.34 0.88
CA ASN A 58 -6.34 19.33 1.66
C ASN A 58 -5.86 18.79 3.02
N THR A 59 -5.91 17.49 3.23
CA THR A 59 -5.51 16.88 4.50
C THR A 59 -4.01 16.60 4.50
N MET A 60 -3.31 17.09 5.51
CA MET A 60 -1.89 16.82 5.71
C MET A 60 -1.65 15.39 6.26
N THR A 61 -0.40 14.94 6.22
CA THR A 61 0.00 13.55 6.55
C THR A 61 -0.54 13.06 7.90
N GLY A 62 -0.37 13.81 8.97
CA GLY A 62 -0.88 13.46 10.30
C GLY A 62 -2.41 13.41 10.36
N GLY A 63 -3.07 14.31 9.65
CA GLY A 63 -4.54 14.32 9.53
C GLY A 63 -5.06 13.12 8.75
N ARG A 64 -4.35 12.70 7.71
CA ARG A 64 -4.68 11.49 6.94
C ARG A 64 -4.57 10.25 7.82
N LEU A 65 -3.50 10.12 8.55
CA LEU A 65 -3.29 9.02 9.49
C LEU A 65 -4.39 8.96 10.55
N LYS A 66 -4.80 10.10 11.09
CA LYS A 66 -5.90 10.18 12.05
C LYS A 66 -7.24 9.71 11.45
N ARG A 67 -7.52 10.03 10.21
CA ARG A 67 -8.76 9.65 9.52
C ARG A 67 -8.88 8.15 9.24
N VAL A 68 -7.76 7.45 9.17
CA VAL A 68 -7.74 6.00 8.90
C VAL A 68 -7.56 5.15 10.15
N LYS A 69 -7.58 5.74 11.33
CA LYS A 69 -7.36 5.02 12.59
C LYS A 69 -8.28 3.83 12.79
N ASP A 70 -9.52 3.89 12.30
CA ASP A 70 -10.51 2.82 12.44
C ASP A 70 -10.18 1.58 11.58
N TYR A 71 -9.27 1.74 10.60
CA TYR A 71 -8.74 0.66 9.79
C TYR A 71 -7.43 0.06 10.35
N ILE A 72 -6.90 0.67 11.41
CA ILE A 72 -5.67 0.25 12.08
C ILE A 72 -6.06 -0.54 13.32
N SER A 73 -5.54 -1.76 13.45
CA SER A 73 -5.91 -2.71 14.51
C SER A 73 -5.31 -2.45 15.88
N GLY A 74 -4.57 -1.35 16.07
CA GLY A 74 -3.85 -1.05 17.30
C GLY A 74 -2.47 -1.73 17.44
N GLU A 75 -2.09 -2.52 16.45
CA GLU A 75 -0.75 -3.09 16.34
C GLU A 75 0.22 -2.08 15.70
N PRO A 76 1.53 -2.28 15.86
CA PRO A 76 2.53 -1.48 15.15
C PRO A 76 2.28 -1.46 13.65
N LEU A 77 2.43 -0.31 13.04
CA LEU A 77 2.28 -0.13 11.59
C LEU A 77 3.55 0.47 10.99
N LEU A 78 3.80 0.11 9.75
CA LEU A 78 4.83 0.73 8.93
C LEU A 78 4.19 1.81 8.06
N MET A 79 4.84 2.93 7.96
CA MET A 79 4.39 4.04 7.12
C MET A 79 5.49 4.46 6.14
N THR A 80 5.10 4.68 4.90
CA THR A 80 5.98 5.22 3.87
C THR A 80 5.19 6.10 2.90
N TYR A 81 5.89 6.99 2.21
CA TYR A 81 5.31 7.63 1.03
C TYR A 81 5.33 6.67 -0.15
N GLY A 82 4.29 6.73 -0.99
CA GLY A 82 4.13 5.82 -2.12
C GLY A 82 5.11 6.04 -3.27
N ASP A 83 5.79 7.18 -3.30
CA ASP A 83 6.79 7.56 -4.30
C ASP A 83 8.24 7.43 -3.81
N GLY A 84 8.41 7.00 -2.57
CA GLY A 84 9.73 6.75 -1.98
C GLY A 84 10.20 5.31 -2.21
N VAL A 85 11.45 5.16 -2.61
CA VAL A 85 12.12 3.86 -2.75
C VAL A 85 13.39 3.86 -1.91
N SER A 86 13.61 2.79 -1.16
CA SER A 86 14.84 2.63 -0.37
C SER A 86 15.24 1.15 -0.31
N ASP A 87 16.48 0.91 0.05
CA ASP A 87 17.05 -0.42 0.30
C ASP A 87 17.08 -0.79 1.79
N VAL A 88 16.29 -0.11 2.59
CA VAL A 88 16.20 -0.35 4.04
C VAL A 88 15.68 -1.75 4.31
N ASP A 89 16.36 -2.48 5.18
CA ASP A 89 15.88 -3.77 5.68
C ASP A 89 14.70 -3.56 6.64
N ILE A 90 13.51 -3.84 6.16
CA ILE A 90 12.25 -3.65 6.91
C ILE A 90 12.21 -4.51 8.17
N ASN A 91 12.72 -5.74 8.12
CA ASN A 91 12.74 -6.63 9.29
C ASN A 91 13.65 -6.09 10.39
N GLU A 92 14.79 -5.52 10.03
CA GLU A 92 15.67 -4.83 10.96
C GLU A 92 15.00 -3.59 11.59
N CYS A 93 14.26 -2.82 10.82
CA CYS A 93 13.50 -1.68 11.34
C CYS A 93 12.43 -2.11 12.35
N ILE A 94 11.71 -3.18 12.08
CA ILE A 94 10.70 -3.73 12.98
C ILE A 94 11.37 -4.22 14.27
N ARG A 95 12.42 -5.00 14.15
CA ARG A 95 13.17 -5.50 15.31
C ARG A 95 13.69 -4.38 16.19
N PHE A 96 14.29 -3.36 15.59
CA PHE A 96 14.78 -2.18 16.31
C PHE A 96 13.65 -1.45 17.05
N HIS A 97 12.50 -1.29 16.41
CA HIS A 97 11.34 -0.67 17.05
C HIS A 97 10.86 -1.44 18.28
N GLU A 98 10.74 -2.76 18.16
CA GLU A 98 10.31 -3.63 19.24
C GLU A 98 11.30 -3.62 20.41
N GLU A 99 12.60 -3.71 20.14
CA GLU A 99 13.65 -3.68 21.14
C GLU A 99 13.75 -2.31 21.84
N ALA A 100 13.60 -1.23 21.12
CA ALA A 100 13.68 0.13 21.67
C ALA A 100 12.47 0.50 22.56
N GLY A 101 11.31 -0.13 22.31
CA GLY A 101 10.09 0.11 23.09
C GLY A 101 9.56 1.54 22.96
N THR A 102 9.88 2.24 21.87
CA THR A 102 9.47 3.61 21.62
C THR A 102 8.14 3.68 20.88
N MET A 103 7.45 4.82 21.01
CA MET A 103 6.17 5.04 20.32
C MET A 103 6.35 5.16 18.80
N VAL A 104 7.46 5.75 18.35
CA VAL A 104 7.78 6.00 16.94
C VAL A 104 9.25 5.71 16.71
N THR A 105 9.54 5.07 15.58
CA THR A 105 10.91 4.86 15.09
C THR A 105 11.00 5.42 13.69
N LEU A 106 12.01 6.20 13.42
CA LEU A 106 12.25 6.83 12.11
C LEU A 106 13.55 6.27 11.52
N THR A 107 13.52 5.99 10.23
CA THR A 107 14.74 5.71 9.47
C THR A 107 15.33 7.03 8.97
N GLY A 108 16.53 7.33 9.41
CA GLY A 108 17.28 8.51 8.96
C GLY A 108 18.45 8.09 8.08
N VAL A 109 18.80 8.94 7.14
CA VAL A 109 19.98 8.78 6.29
C VAL A 109 20.82 10.04 6.36
N LEU A 110 22.14 9.88 6.23
CA LEU A 110 23.02 11.02 6.05
C LEU A 110 22.87 11.50 4.59
N PRO A 111 22.55 12.76 4.35
CA PRO A 111 22.54 13.27 2.99
C PRO A 111 23.95 13.18 2.39
N GLU A 112 24.04 12.76 1.15
CA GLU A 112 25.31 12.84 0.43
C GLU A 112 25.78 14.28 0.41
N ALA A 113 27.06 14.51 0.73
CA ALA A 113 27.64 15.82 0.60
C ALA A 113 27.56 16.23 -0.87
N VAL A 114 26.80 17.30 -1.14
CA VAL A 114 26.81 17.91 -2.47
C VAL A 114 28.22 18.43 -2.69
N SER A 115 28.98 17.78 -3.56
CA SER A 115 30.27 18.32 -4.03
C SER A 115 29.98 19.57 -4.82
N GLU A 116 30.42 20.70 -4.33
CA GLU A 116 30.42 21.96 -5.06
C GLU A 116 31.30 21.87 -6.32
#